data_94b721e89be160627c9fd4a602349977
#
_entry.id   94b721e89be160627c9fd4a602349977
#
_cell.length_a   1.000
_cell.length_b   1.000
_cell.length_c   1.000
_cell.angle_alpha   90.00
_cell.angle_beta   90.00
_cell.angle_gamma   90.00
#
_symmetry.space_group_name_H-M   'P 1'
#
loop_
_entity.id
_entity.type
_entity.pdbx_description
1 polymer ?
#
loop_
_entity_poly.entity_id
_entity_poly.type
_entity_poly.pdbx_seq_one_letter_code
_entity_poly.pdbx_strand_id
1 'polypeptide(L)'
;MKNSYWLFGTRLSVLADQTATGSRYDLVEGCFSPGSQTPLHRHTAYAEQLYVLDGEFTVWAGGRKAVLRPGDDLLISAGTAHAVAATGDGPGRALVVASPSGFARLIIEVGTPDEGGGVPPSAGPDMDLFLRVCAELGDEILGDAGALPH
;
A
#
# COMPACT_ATOMS: atom_id res chain seq x y z
N MET A 1 -15.01 6.55 -12.83
CA MET A 1 -13.70 7.26 -12.81
C MET A 1 -12.92 6.82 -11.58
N LYS A 2 -11.66 6.43 -11.78
CA LYS A 2 -10.81 6.02 -10.66
C LYS A 2 -10.38 7.21 -9.82
N ASN A 3 -10.50 7.11 -8.50
CA ASN A 3 -9.92 8.07 -7.57
C ASN A 3 -8.48 7.66 -7.31
N SER A 4 -7.55 8.38 -7.91
CA SER A 4 -6.11 8.07 -7.83
C SER A 4 -5.36 9.13 -7.01
N TYR A 5 -4.42 8.65 -6.22
CA TYR A 5 -3.63 9.46 -5.28
C TYR A 5 -2.18 9.00 -5.30
N TRP A 6 -1.28 9.92 -4.98
CA TRP A 6 0.12 9.62 -4.76
C TRP A 6 0.41 9.53 -3.27
N LEU A 7 1.09 8.47 -2.87
CA LEU A 7 1.54 8.28 -1.49
C LEU A 7 2.91 7.59 -1.52
N PHE A 8 3.94 8.28 -1.02
CA PHE A 8 5.33 7.79 -1.01
C PHE A 8 5.81 7.31 -2.39
N GLY A 9 5.49 8.06 -3.44
CA GLY A 9 5.92 7.73 -4.81
C GLY A 9 5.14 6.61 -5.48
N THR A 10 4.15 6.05 -4.82
CA THR A 10 3.25 5.03 -5.36
C THR A 10 1.92 5.66 -5.74
N ARG A 11 1.44 5.35 -6.94
CA ARG A 11 0.12 5.78 -7.39
C ARG A 11 -0.91 4.74 -6.99
N LEU A 12 -1.87 5.16 -6.17
CA LEU A 12 -2.90 4.29 -5.61
C LEU A 12 -4.27 4.72 -6.12
N SER A 13 -4.97 3.81 -6.77
CA SER A 13 -6.32 4.04 -7.29
C SER A 13 -7.32 3.30 -6.41
N VAL A 14 -8.20 4.04 -5.75
CA VAL A 14 -9.22 3.45 -4.88
C VAL A 14 -10.39 3.01 -5.75
N LEU A 15 -10.61 1.71 -5.84
CA LEU A 15 -11.69 1.10 -6.63
C LEU A 15 -12.94 0.89 -5.78
N ALA A 16 -12.76 0.57 -4.50
CA ALA A 16 -13.85 0.48 -3.53
C ALA A 16 -13.33 0.87 -2.15
N ASP A 17 -14.10 1.66 -1.45
CA ASP A 17 -13.80 2.12 -0.09
C ASP A 17 -14.87 1.65 0.91
N GLN A 18 -14.74 2.10 2.16
CA GLN A 18 -15.68 1.76 3.23
C GLN A 18 -17.13 2.15 2.92
N THR A 19 -17.34 3.21 2.16
CA THR A 19 -18.70 3.64 1.78
C THR A 19 -19.32 2.67 0.79
N ALA A 20 -18.55 2.26 -0.22
CA ALA A 20 -19.03 1.35 -1.26
C ALA A 20 -19.29 -0.06 -0.73
N THR A 21 -18.51 -0.53 0.24
CA THR A 21 -18.55 -1.92 0.72
C THR A 21 -19.23 -2.09 2.07
N GLY A 22 -19.68 -1.02 2.69
CA GLY A 22 -20.21 -1.08 4.06
C GLY A 22 -19.13 -1.45 5.07
N SER A 23 -17.92 -0.93 4.89
CA SER A 23 -16.74 -1.17 5.74
C SER A 23 -16.23 -2.62 5.75
N ARG A 24 -16.65 -3.44 4.80
CA ARG A 24 -16.24 -4.84 4.73
C ARG A 24 -14.87 -5.03 4.16
N TYR A 25 -14.50 -4.24 3.14
CA TYR A 25 -13.18 -4.27 2.52
C TYR A 25 -12.93 -3.00 1.71
N ASP A 26 -11.66 -2.78 1.40
CA ASP A 26 -11.22 -1.82 0.39
C ASP A 26 -10.57 -2.57 -0.75
N LEU A 27 -10.75 -2.08 -1.97
CA LEU A 27 -10.05 -2.58 -3.15
C LEU A 27 -9.25 -1.43 -3.77
N VAL A 28 -7.95 -1.63 -3.89
CA VAL A 28 -7.00 -0.62 -4.36
C VAL A 28 -6.11 -1.22 -5.44
N GLU A 29 -5.86 -0.46 -6.51
CA GLU A 29 -4.82 -0.79 -7.49
C GLU A 29 -3.61 0.09 -7.22
N GLY A 30 -2.46 -0.52 -6.99
CA GLY A 30 -1.20 0.18 -6.78
C GLY A 30 -0.27 0.06 -7.98
N CYS A 31 0.30 1.20 -8.41
CA CYS A 31 1.35 1.27 -9.42
C CYS A 31 2.63 1.77 -8.75
N PHE A 32 3.60 0.89 -8.61
CA PHE A 32 4.86 1.14 -7.91
C PHE A 32 5.95 1.44 -8.93
N SER A 33 6.65 2.55 -8.77
CA SER A 33 7.83 2.83 -9.57
C SER A 33 8.94 1.81 -9.27
N PRO A 34 9.81 1.49 -10.25
CA PRO A 34 10.90 0.54 -10.00
C PRO A 34 11.74 0.94 -8.79
N GLY A 35 11.99 0.00 -7.89
CA GLY A 35 12.79 0.22 -6.69
C GLY A 35 12.06 0.91 -5.54
N SER A 36 10.80 1.31 -5.71
CA SER A 36 10.05 1.88 -4.60
C SER A 36 9.72 0.82 -3.56
N GLN A 37 9.71 1.22 -2.29
CA GLN A 37 9.46 0.33 -1.17
C GLN A 37 8.63 1.05 -0.11
N THR A 38 7.70 0.33 0.50
CA THR A 38 6.96 0.84 1.66
C THR A 38 7.85 0.92 2.89
N PRO A 39 7.53 1.77 3.87
CA PRO A 39 8.13 1.65 5.20
C PRO A 39 7.87 0.26 5.79
N LEU A 40 8.70 -0.17 6.73
CA LEU A 40 8.38 -1.34 7.55
C LEU A 40 7.21 -0.95 8.47
N HIS A 41 6.11 -1.68 8.37
CA HIS A 41 4.88 -1.34 9.09
C HIS A 41 4.03 -2.58 9.36
N ARG A 42 2.99 -2.41 10.16
CA ARG A 42 1.96 -3.43 10.34
C ARG A 42 0.59 -2.77 10.51
N HIS A 43 -0.43 -3.50 10.08
CA HIS A 43 -1.82 -3.11 10.26
C HIS A 43 -2.42 -3.99 11.35
N THR A 44 -2.83 -3.39 12.46
CA THR A 44 -3.38 -4.17 13.59
C THR A 44 -4.87 -4.45 13.43
N ALA A 45 -5.57 -3.65 12.63
CA ALA A 45 -7.03 -3.71 12.50
C ALA A 45 -7.52 -4.41 11.23
N TYR A 46 -6.66 -4.67 10.25
CA TYR A 46 -7.07 -5.32 9.01
C TYR A 46 -5.95 -6.17 8.41
N ALA A 47 -6.36 -7.14 7.59
CA ALA A 47 -5.46 -7.94 6.76
C ALA A 47 -5.37 -7.35 5.36
N GLU A 48 -4.28 -7.63 4.65
CA GLU A 48 -4.10 -7.24 3.25
C GLU A 48 -3.85 -8.46 2.39
N GLN A 49 -4.56 -8.53 1.25
CA GLN A 49 -4.29 -9.52 0.21
C GLN A 49 -3.70 -8.77 -0.98
N LEU A 50 -2.50 -9.18 -1.42
CA LEU A 50 -1.87 -8.66 -2.63
C LEU A 50 -2.08 -9.66 -3.77
N TYR A 51 -2.42 -9.14 -4.95
CA TYR A 51 -2.47 -9.92 -6.19
C TYR A 51 -1.71 -9.17 -7.27
N VAL A 52 -0.64 -9.76 -7.78
CA VAL A 52 0.24 -9.10 -8.76
C VAL A 52 -0.36 -9.18 -10.16
N LEU A 53 -0.51 -8.01 -10.79
CA LEU A 53 -1.00 -7.88 -12.17
C LEU A 53 0.13 -7.75 -13.17
N ASP A 54 1.21 -7.05 -12.81
CA ASP A 54 2.32 -6.78 -13.70
C ASP A 54 3.59 -6.50 -12.90
N GLY A 55 4.75 -6.80 -13.49
CA GLY A 55 6.04 -6.60 -12.83
C GLY A 55 6.35 -7.65 -11.78
N GLU A 56 7.30 -7.33 -10.90
CA GLU A 56 7.74 -8.21 -9.83
C GLU A 56 7.73 -7.45 -8.50
N PHE A 57 7.25 -8.12 -7.48
CA PHE A 57 7.28 -7.58 -6.12
C PHE A 57 8.04 -8.53 -5.20
N THR A 58 8.74 -7.96 -4.24
CA THR A 58 9.26 -8.71 -3.10
C THR A 58 8.54 -8.23 -1.85
N VAL A 59 8.05 -9.18 -1.08
CA VAL A 59 7.36 -8.91 0.18
C VAL A 59 8.13 -9.58 1.31
N TRP A 60 8.46 -8.81 2.34
CA TRP A 60 9.01 -9.31 3.59
C TRP A 60 7.91 -9.24 4.62
N ALA A 61 7.49 -10.38 5.15
CA ALA A 61 6.38 -10.48 6.09
C ALA A 61 6.63 -11.57 7.11
N GLY A 62 6.63 -11.22 8.39
CA GLY A 62 6.73 -12.18 9.48
C GLY A 62 7.97 -13.09 9.42
N GLY A 63 9.13 -12.55 9.04
CA GLY A 63 10.36 -13.33 8.93
C GLY A 63 10.50 -14.12 7.63
N ARG A 64 9.56 -13.96 6.69
CA ARG A 64 9.60 -14.60 5.37
C ARG A 64 9.83 -13.57 4.28
N LYS A 65 10.46 -14.01 3.20
CA LYS A 65 10.65 -13.23 1.98
C LYS A 65 9.96 -13.98 0.84
N ALA A 66 9.06 -13.31 0.14
CA ALA A 66 8.37 -13.86 -1.01
C ALA A 66 8.60 -12.97 -2.24
N VAL A 67 8.94 -13.58 -3.37
CA VAL A 67 9.02 -12.90 -4.65
C VAL A 67 7.76 -13.26 -5.44
N LEU A 68 6.99 -12.24 -5.79
CA LEU A 68 5.70 -12.39 -6.44
C LEU A 68 5.76 -11.87 -7.88
N ARG A 69 5.23 -12.64 -8.80
CA ARG A 69 5.13 -12.33 -10.24
C ARG A 69 3.67 -12.30 -10.67
N PRO A 70 3.35 -11.82 -11.88
CA PRO A 70 1.97 -11.75 -12.34
C PRO A 70 1.21 -13.07 -12.13
N GLY A 71 0.06 -12.98 -11.49
CA GLY A 71 -0.76 -14.13 -11.10
C GLY A 71 -0.49 -14.67 -9.71
N ASP A 72 0.59 -14.24 -9.06
CA ASP A 72 0.87 -14.63 -7.68
C ASP A 72 0.12 -13.74 -6.71
N ASP A 73 -0.20 -14.30 -5.54
CA ASP A 73 -0.86 -13.58 -4.46
C ASP A 73 -0.22 -13.90 -3.12
N LEU A 74 -0.48 -13.03 -2.14
CA LEU A 74 -0.02 -13.21 -0.77
C LEU A 74 -0.98 -12.55 0.20
N LEU A 75 -1.38 -13.28 1.22
CA LEU A 75 -2.14 -12.74 2.35
C LEU A 75 -1.17 -12.32 3.46
N ILE A 76 -1.30 -11.07 3.89
CA ILE A 76 -0.59 -10.52 5.05
C ILE A 76 -1.62 -10.36 6.16
N SER A 77 -1.54 -11.22 7.16
CA SER A 77 -2.49 -11.20 8.28
C SER A 77 -2.34 -9.94 9.12
N ALA A 78 -3.41 -9.52 9.76
CA ALA A 78 -3.37 -8.41 10.70
C ALA A 78 -2.28 -8.63 11.76
N GLY A 79 -1.57 -7.57 12.11
CA GLY A 79 -0.49 -7.63 13.10
C GLY A 79 0.87 -8.08 12.57
N THR A 80 0.97 -8.49 11.32
CA THR A 80 2.24 -8.95 10.73
C THR A 80 3.08 -7.76 10.25
N ALA A 81 4.29 -7.62 10.79
CA ALA A 81 5.25 -6.62 10.31
C ALA A 81 5.69 -6.97 8.89
N HIS A 82 5.61 -6.01 7.98
CA HIS A 82 5.92 -6.25 6.57
C HIS A 82 6.40 -5.02 5.83
N ALA A 83 7.03 -5.26 4.69
CA ALA A 83 7.42 -4.26 3.71
C ALA A 83 7.23 -4.83 2.31
N VAL A 84 6.86 -3.99 1.36
CA VAL A 84 6.59 -4.36 -0.03
C VAL A 84 7.45 -3.49 -0.94
N ALA A 85 8.14 -4.10 -1.87
CA ALA A 85 8.99 -3.40 -2.84
C ALA A 85 8.72 -3.87 -4.27
N ALA A 86 8.77 -2.93 -5.22
CA ALA A 86 8.81 -3.26 -6.65
C ALA A 86 10.25 -3.58 -7.03
N THR A 87 10.55 -4.85 -7.28
CA THR A 87 11.92 -5.35 -7.45
C THR A 87 12.26 -5.80 -8.87
N GLY A 88 11.33 -5.68 -9.81
CA GLY A 88 11.59 -5.94 -11.22
C GLY A 88 12.31 -4.77 -11.91
N ASP A 89 12.64 -4.95 -13.19
CA ASP A 89 13.32 -3.92 -13.99
C ASP A 89 12.38 -2.76 -14.37
N GLY A 90 11.09 -3.01 -14.38
CA GLY A 90 10.05 -2.03 -14.67
C GLY A 90 9.14 -1.77 -13.47
N PRO A 91 8.10 -0.94 -13.67
CA PRO A 91 7.13 -0.70 -12.61
C PRO A 91 6.36 -1.96 -12.25
N GLY A 92 5.87 -2.03 -11.03
CA GLY A 92 5.00 -3.10 -10.55
C GLY A 92 3.57 -2.61 -10.40
N ARG A 93 2.60 -3.48 -10.72
CA ARG A 93 1.18 -3.18 -10.55
C ARG A 93 0.50 -4.34 -9.83
N ALA A 94 -0.24 -4.02 -8.78
CA ALA A 94 -0.89 -5.02 -7.95
C ALA A 94 -2.26 -4.53 -7.48
N LEU A 95 -3.16 -5.48 -7.25
CA LEU A 95 -4.38 -5.24 -6.50
C LEU A 95 -4.12 -5.50 -5.03
N VAL A 96 -4.69 -4.65 -4.18
CA VAL A 96 -4.62 -4.79 -2.72
C VAL A 96 -6.05 -4.79 -2.19
N VAL A 97 -6.38 -5.83 -1.44
CA VAL A 97 -7.64 -5.91 -0.69
C VAL A 97 -7.31 -5.74 0.79
N ALA A 98 -7.88 -4.73 1.43
CA ALA A 98 -7.80 -4.56 2.87
C ALA A 98 -9.14 -4.97 3.48
N SER A 99 -9.14 -5.85 4.47
CA SER A 99 -10.38 -6.36 5.08
C SER A 99 -10.19 -6.54 6.60
N PRO A 100 -11.08 -5.92 7.40
CA PRO A 100 -12.08 -4.90 7.05
C PRO A 100 -11.46 -3.63 6.47
N SER A 101 -12.29 -2.66 6.08
CA SER A 101 -11.83 -1.40 5.48
C SER A 101 -10.88 -0.61 6.39
N GLY A 102 -9.93 0.08 5.79
CA GLY A 102 -8.98 0.94 6.50
C GLY A 102 -8.01 1.66 5.56
N PHE A 103 -7.36 0.94 4.68
CA PHE A 103 -6.30 1.48 3.82
C PHE A 103 -6.78 2.60 2.88
N ALA A 104 -7.99 2.47 2.32
CA ALA A 104 -8.54 3.50 1.44
C ALA A 104 -8.68 4.85 2.15
N ARG A 105 -9.04 4.84 3.42
CA ARG A 105 -9.13 6.06 4.23
C ARG A 105 -7.77 6.77 4.32
N LEU A 106 -6.71 6.01 4.58
CA LEU A 106 -5.36 6.58 4.63
C LEU A 106 -4.98 7.22 3.29
N ILE A 107 -5.25 6.54 2.19
CA ILE A 107 -4.95 7.03 0.85
C ILE A 107 -5.69 8.35 0.57
N ILE A 108 -6.98 8.40 0.84
CA ILE A 108 -7.83 9.55 0.53
C ILE A 108 -7.49 10.75 1.41
N GLU A 109 -7.23 10.53 2.70
CA GLU A 109 -6.96 11.62 3.63
C GLU A 109 -5.54 12.17 3.55
N VAL A 110 -4.57 11.33 3.24
CA VAL A 110 -3.14 11.70 3.26
C VAL A 110 -2.53 11.82 1.86
N GLY A 111 -3.01 11.02 0.92
CA GLY A 111 -2.48 11.01 -0.44
C GLY A 111 -2.71 12.32 -1.17
N THR A 112 -1.81 12.62 -2.10
CA THR A 112 -1.97 13.77 -3.00
C THR A 112 -2.78 13.34 -4.22
N PRO A 113 -3.92 13.98 -4.51
CA PRO A 113 -4.71 13.61 -5.70
C PRO A 113 -3.86 13.65 -6.97
N ASP A 114 -4.00 12.62 -7.80
CA ASP A 114 -3.36 12.58 -9.12
C ASP A 114 -4.19 13.43 -10.10
N GLU A 115 -3.56 14.44 -10.64
CA GLU A 115 -4.20 15.38 -11.57
C GLU A 115 -4.12 14.93 -13.04
N GLY A 116 -3.81 13.66 -13.28
CA GLY A 116 -3.86 13.05 -14.60
C GLY A 116 -2.54 13.04 -15.38
N GLY A 117 -1.48 13.67 -14.86
CA GLY A 117 -0.19 13.73 -15.55
C GLY A 117 0.69 12.51 -15.35
N GLY A 118 0.35 11.62 -14.44
CA GLY A 118 1.16 10.45 -14.12
C GLY A 118 2.51 10.78 -13.50
N VAL A 119 2.69 12.02 -13.03
CA VAL A 119 3.94 12.50 -12.44
C VAL A 119 3.74 12.61 -10.93
N PRO A 120 4.60 11.96 -10.11
CA PRO A 120 4.50 12.08 -8.67
C PRO A 120 4.74 13.53 -8.21
N PRO A 121 4.09 13.96 -7.12
CA PRO A 121 4.33 15.29 -6.58
C PRO A 121 5.78 15.44 -6.11
N SER A 122 6.31 16.66 -6.22
CA SER A 122 7.68 16.96 -5.78
C SER A 122 7.83 16.96 -4.26
N ALA A 123 6.74 17.20 -3.52
CA ALA A 123 6.74 17.18 -2.07
C ALA A 123 6.13 15.85 -1.58
N GLY A 124 6.66 15.32 -0.49
CA GLY A 124 6.08 14.16 0.18
C GLY A 124 4.78 14.51 0.92
N PRO A 125 4.12 13.53 1.52
CA PRO A 125 2.89 13.75 2.28
C PRO A 125 3.15 14.56 3.54
N ASP A 126 2.08 15.14 4.09
CA ASP A 126 2.10 15.72 5.44
C ASP A 126 2.32 14.59 6.45
N MET A 127 3.51 14.52 7.02
CA MET A 127 3.89 13.42 7.92
C MET A 127 3.13 13.44 9.24
N ASP A 128 2.76 14.61 9.75
CA ASP A 128 1.96 14.70 10.98
C ASP A 128 0.56 14.14 10.73
N LEU A 129 -0.04 14.49 9.61
CA LEU A 129 -1.34 13.95 9.19
C LEU A 129 -1.26 12.44 8.95
N PHE A 130 -0.22 11.98 8.24
CA PHE A 130 0.00 10.56 7.98
C PHE A 130 0.06 9.76 9.29
N LEU A 131 0.88 10.19 10.23
CA LEU A 131 1.03 9.48 11.52
C LEU A 131 -0.25 9.50 12.34
N ARG A 132 -1.00 10.60 12.29
CA ARG A 132 -2.28 10.70 13.00
C ARG A 132 -3.32 9.73 12.42
N VAL A 133 -3.47 9.69 11.11
CA VAL A 133 -4.42 8.79 10.46
C VAL A 133 -4.01 7.33 10.67
N CYS A 134 -2.71 7.02 10.56
CA CYS A 134 -2.20 5.69 10.89
C CYS A 134 -2.58 5.26 12.30
N ALA A 135 -2.39 6.14 13.28
CA ALA A 135 -2.74 5.83 14.68
C ALA A 135 -4.24 5.56 14.84
N GLU A 136 -5.09 6.33 14.18
CA GLU A 136 -6.54 6.11 14.20
C GLU A 136 -6.96 4.78 13.56
N LEU A 137 -6.22 4.33 12.54
CA LEU A 137 -6.48 3.07 11.84
C LEU A 137 -5.85 1.85 12.52
N GLY A 138 -5.03 2.07 13.55
CA GLY A 138 -4.26 0.99 14.16
C GLY A 138 -3.04 0.57 13.36
N ASP A 139 -2.58 1.41 12.43
CA ASP A 139 -1.36 1.18 11.67
C ASP A 139 -0.15 1.65 12.47
N GLU A 140 0.90 0.84 12.48
CA GLU A 140 2.14 1.15 13.20
C GLU A 140 3.30 1.18 12.21
N ILE A 141 4.05 2.28 12.20
CA ILE A 141 5.26 2.43 11.42
C ILE A 141 6.44 1.97 12.28
N LEU A 142 7.12 0.93 11.83
CA LEU A 142 8.16 0.23 12.59
C LEU A 142 9.58 0.58 12.13
N GLY A 143 9.71 1.24 10.97
CA GLY A 143 11.00 1.63 10.43
C GLY A 143 10.83 2.46 9.17
N ASP A 144 11.91 3.10 8.70
CA ASP A 144 11.93 3.89 7.50
C ASP A 144 11.79 3.02 6.24
N ALA A 145 11.54 3.66 5.08
CA ALA A 145 11.59 2.97 3.80
C ALA A 145 12.98 2.33 3.62
N GLY A 146 12.99 1.04 3.27
CA GLY A 146 14.21 0.24 3.19
C GLY A 146 14.50 -0.59 4.44
N ALA A 147 13.89 -0.31 5.58
CA ALA A 147 13.98 -1.18 6.74
C ALA A 147 13.23 -2.49 6.50
N LEU A 148 13.79 -3.60 6.96
CA LEU A 148 13.22 -4.93 6.79
C LEU A 148 12.91 -5.56 8.16
N PRO A 149 11.94 -6.49 8.21
CA PRO A 149 11.67 -7.26 9.41
C PRO A 149 12.91 -8.12 9.79
N HIS A 150 13.16 -8.24 11.08
CA HIS A 150 14.22 -9.09 11.64
C HIS A 150 13.71 -10.50 11.90
#